data_bfc5c1499daa10a66eb6587eba7fca00
#
_entry.id   bfc5c1499daa10a66eb6587eba7fca00
#
_cell.length_a   1.000
_cell.length_b   1.000
_cell.length_c   1.000
_cell.angle_alpha   90.00
_cell.angle_beta   90.00
_cell.angle_gamma   90.00
#
_symmetry.space_group_name_H-M   'P 1'
#
loop_
_entity.id
_entity.type
_entity.pdbx_description
1 polymer ?
#
loop_
_entity_poly.entity_id
_entity_poly.type
_entity_poly.pdbx_seq_one_letter_code
_entity_poly.pdbx_strand_id
1 'polypeptide(L)'
;MKNSICLAFLTMLIGCGPSVSQNTADKKPKDFNGYWYSGEAEITSYELQQARYGEIHQGTSTLVFVTEPFSKSKQVKLDDWKDESEDNVSVMKLNMTKKFLTGIYPYSMMMSTFKPVSYDRYPKTFKVTTSSQEWCGHTFMQLNHVDSDYQLKGYSYFESEGDVDKKVKNVILEDELWTTIRIDPASLPEGRIALLPATFYLRLRHQEAEAKEAHLALASINQSEYSEVDHQKYTIKYDDRELVIYFEKDFPFSILGWEETYLSGFGSPEKLTTKAKRINSIKSAYWEKNSNADRKIRKGLGLGIK
;
A
#
# COMPACT_ATOMS: atom_id res chain seq x y z
N MET A 1 71.52 40.18 35.14
CA MET A 1 70.59 40.09 34.02
C MET A 1 69.85 38.69 34.12
N LYS A 2 68.66 38.73 34.67
CA LYS A 2 67.89 37.50 34.94
C LYS A 2 66.70 37.51 34.00
N ASN A 3 66.62 36.55 33.05
CA ASN A 3 65.50 36.35 32.18
C ASN A 3 64.45 35.36 32.84
N SER A 4 63.30 35.88 33.15
CA SER A 4 62.17 35.07 33.62
C SER A 4 61.34 34.68 32.42
N ILE A 5 61.20 33.34 32.20
CA ILE A 5 60.30 32.75 31.21
C ILE A 5 58.98 32.45 31.91
N CYS A 6 57.89 33.12 31.50
CA CYS A 6 56.54 32.82 31.91
C CYS A 6 56.03 31.69 31.06
N LEU A 7 55.72 30.54 31.71
CA LEU A 7 55.06 29.37 31.11
C LEU A 7 53.57 29.53 31.30
N ALA A 8 52.84 29.77 30.23
CA ALA A 8 51.36 29.81 30.22
C ALA A 8 50.80 28.40 30.11
N PHE A 9 50.15 27.93 31.15
CA PHE A 9 49.37 26.69 31.14
C PHE A 9 48.02 26.94 30.44
N LEU A 10 47.81 26.31 29.28
CA LEU A 10 46.56 26.30 28.58
C LEU A 10 45.72 25.09 29.07
N THR A 11 44.75 25.34 29.93
CA THR A 11 43.80 24.32 30.40
C THR A 11 42.75 24.08 29.33
N MET A 12 42.82 22.90 28.65
CA MET A 12 41.80 22.41 27.75
C MET A 12 40.60 21.87 28.57
N LEU A 13 39.50 22.61 28.59
CA LEU A 13 38.24 22.15 29.11
C LEU A 13 37.60 21.20 28.06
N ILE A 14 37.68 19.90 28.32
CA ILE A 14 36.93 18.89 27.59
C ILE A 14 35.48 18.95 28.08
N GLY A 15 34.62 19.62 27.32
CA GLY A 15 33.20 19.63 27.54
C GLY A 15 32.59 18.25 27.15
N CYS A 16 32.33 17.40 28.15
CA CYS A 16 31.39 16.27 27.95
C CYS A 16 29.97 16.82 27.76
N GLY A 17 29.58 17.01 26.52
CA GLY A 17 28.14 17.18 26.17
C GLY A 17 27.38 15.89 26.46
N PRO A 18 26.17 15.95 27.03
CA PRO A 18 25.36 14.76 27.19
C PRO A 18 25.05 14.21 25.81
N SER A 19 25.44 12.95 25.53
CA SER A 19 24.97 12.16 24.42
C SER A 19 23.48 11.95 24.63
N VAL A 20 22.65 12.68 23.89
CA VAL A 20 21.23 12.40 23.77
C VAL A 20 21.13 11.07 23.04
N SER A 21 21.03 9.98 23.81
CA SER A 21 20.51 8.72 23.32
C SER A 21 19.09 9.00 22.84
N GLN A 22 18.91 9.18 21.54
CA GLN A 22 17.59 9.11 20.95
C GLN A 22 17.10 7.67 21.10
N ASN A 23 16.41 7.42 22.20
CA ASN A 23 15.49 6.28 22.32
C ASN A 23 14.43 6.52 21.24
N THR A 24 14.61 5.94 20.06
CA THR A 24 13.57 5.77 19.06
C THR A 24 12.61 4.71 19.63
N ALA A 25 11.76 5.14 20.60
CA ALA A 25 10.66 4.33 21.07
C ALA A 25 9.85 3.92 19.83
N ASP A 26 9.55 2.62 19.77
CA ASP A 26 8.74 2.02 18.71
C ASP A 26 7.44 2.83 18.57
N LYS A 27 7.31 3.58 17.48
CA LYS A 27 6.17 4.49 17.23
C LYS A 27 4.87 3.74 16.98
N LYS A 28 4.91 2.40 16.96
CA LYS A 28 3.76 1.54 16.70
C LYS A 28 2.76 1.55 17.86
N PRO A 29 1.46 1.41 17.56
CA PRO A 29 0.44 1.26 18.59
C PRO A 29 0.76 0.10 19.54
N LYS A 30 0.40 0.26 20.82
CA LYS A 30 0.69 -0.73 21.88
C LYS A 30 0.22 -2.15 21.54
N ASP A 31 -0.89 -2.29 20.84
CA ASP A 31 -1.51 -3.58 20.49
C ASP A 31 -1.08 -4.10 19.12
N PHE A 32 -0.15 -3.43 18.43
CA PHE A 32 0.28 -3.76 17.07
C PHE A 32 0.73 -5.23 16.95
N ASN A 33 1.62 -5.67 17.84
CA ASN A 33 2.16 -7.02 17.76
C ASN A 33 1.09 -8.09 18.05
N GLY A 34 0.24 -7.88 19.04
CA GLY A 34 -0.86 -8.79 19.36
C GLY A 34 -1.85 -8.95 18.20
N TYR A 35 -2.08 -7.89 17.44
CA TYR A 35 -2.98 -7.93 16.30
C TYR A 35 -2.35 -8.52 15.03
N TRP A 36 -1.16 -8.05 14.65
CA TRP A 36 -0.56 -8.38 13.35
C TRP A 36 0.30 -9.63 13.34
N TYR A 37 0.79 -10.09 14.51
CA TYR A 37 1.56 -11.33 14.63
C TYR A 37 0.78 -12.46 15.30
N SER A 38 -0.56 -12.40 15.27
CA SER A 38 -1.46 -13.45 15.81
C SER A 38 -1.51 -14.74 14.97
N GLY A 39 -0.78 -14.81 13.86
CA GLY A 39 -0.85 -15.95 12.94
C GLY A 39 -2.08 -15.92 12.02
N GLU A 40 -2.75 -14.78 11.88
CA GLU A 40 -3.95 -14.61 11.06
C GLU A 40 -3.82 -13.39 10.14
N ALA A 41 -4.44 -13.47 8.97
CA ALA A 41 -4.66 -12.32 8.10
C ALA A 41 -5.95 -11.59 8.47
N GLU A 42 -5.99 -10.28 8.28
CA GLU A 42 -7.25 -9.55 8.21
C GLU A 42 -7.76 -9.59 6.77
N ILE A 43 -9.00 -10.00 6.59
CA ILE A 43 -9.67 -10.12 5.29
C ILE A 43 -10.91 -9.25 5.33
N THR A 44 -10.91 -8.19 4.54
CA THR A 44 -12.02 -7.24 4.45
C THR A 44 -12.58 -7.24 3.04
N SER A 45 -13.88 -7.40 2.91
CA SER A 45 -14.62 -7.37 1.64
C SER A 45 -15.35 -6.05 1.46
N TYR A 46 -15.46 -5.64 0.20
CA TYR A 46 -16.10 -4.38 -0.19
C TYR A 46 -17.07 -4.62 -1.36
N GLU A 47 -18.22 -3.96 -1.31
CA GLU A 47 -19.04 -3.71 -2.49
C GLU A 47 -18.27 -2.72 -3.36
N LEU A 48 -18.10 -3.03 -4.64
CA LEU A 48 -17.34 -2.21 -5.59
C LEU A 48 -18.25 -1.71 -6.70
N GLN A 49 -18.21 -0.40 -6.93
CA GLN A 49 -18.77 0.29 -8.09
C GLN A 49 -17.60 0.82 -8.91
N GLN A 50 -17.16 0.07 -9.91
CA GLN A 50 -15.95 0.39 -10.68
C GLN A 50 -16.27 1.25 -11.89
N ALA A 51 -15.68 2.43 -11.98
CA ALA A 51 -15.71 3.26 -13.19
C ALA A 51 -14.83 2.62 -14.27
N ARG A 52 -15.40 2.26 -15.41
CA ARG A 52 -14.69 1.74 -16.58
C ARG A 52 -15.50 1.99 -17.83
N TYR A 53 -14.85 2.35 -18.95
CA TYR A 53 -15.48 2.55 -20.25
C TYR A 53 -16.63 3.59 -20.30
N GLY A 54 -16.62 4.59 -19.42
CA GLY A 54 -17.68 5.58 -19.33
C GLY A 54 -18.91 5.16 -18.52
N GLU A 55 -18.86 4.00 -17.83
CA GLU A 55 -19.95 3.46 -17.03
C GLU A 55 -19.47 3.01 -15.64
N ILE A 56 -20.41 2.77 -14.74
CA ILE A 56 -20.17 2.18 -13.42
C ILE A 56 -20.59 0.71 -13.44
N HIS A 57 -19.63 -0.15 -13.15
CA HIS A 57 -19.79 -1.61 -13.14
C HIS A 57 -19.80 -2.14 -11.71
N GLN A 58 -20.82 -2.96 -11.39
CA GLN A 58 -20.92 -3.59 -10.08
C GLN A 58 -19.91 -4.72 -9.93
N GLY A 59 -19.29 -4.81 -8.76
CA GLY A 59 -18.28 -5.80 -8.47
C GLY A 59 -18.01 -6.00 -6.99
N THR A 60 -16.90 -6.62 -6.69
CA THR A 60 -16.39 -6.82 -5.33
C THR A 60 -14.89 -6.53 -5.28
N SER A 61 -14.45 -6.02 -4.15
CA SER A 61 -13.03 -5.93 -3.83
C SER A 61 -12.74 -6.62 -2.50
N THR A 62 -11.55 -7.15 -2.34
CA THR A 62 -11.10 -7.74 -1.08
C THR A 62 -9.71 -7.24 -0.78
N LEU A 63 -9.50 -6.75 0.44
CA LEU A 63 -8.21 -6.40 0.99
C LEU A 63 -7.81 -7.48 1.99
N VAL A 64 -6.62 -8.06 1.82
CA VAL A 64 -6.04 -9.05 2.73
C VAL A 64 -4.72 -8.50 3.25
N PHE A 65 -4.70 -8.13 4.54
CA PHE A 65 -3.49 -7.67 5.21
C PHE A 65 -2.93 -8.78 6.10
N VAL A 66 -1.64 -9.00 6.02
CA VAL A 66 -0.92 -9.97 6.85
C VAL A 66 0.55 -9.59 7.00
N THR A 67 1.14 -9.87 8.15
CA THR A 67 2.59 -9.80 8.30
C THR A 67 3.24 -11.12 7.89
N GLU A 68 4.33 -11.02 7.12
CA GLU A 68 5.06 -12.20 6.63
C GLU A 68 6.57 -11.99 6.75
N PRO A 69 7.34 -13.06 7.02
CA PRO A 69 8.79 -13.04 6.85
C PRO A 69 9.14 -12.96 5.37
N PHE A 70 10.07 -12.08 5.03
CA PHE A 70 10.36 -11.74 3.64
C PHE A 70 11.87 -11.62 3.42
N SER A 71 12.40 -12.28 2.40
CA SER A 71 13.78 -12.12 2.00
C SER A 71 13.98 -10.74 1.37
N LYS A 72 14.78 -9.90 2.02
CA LYS A 72 15.13 -8.58 1.52
C LYS A 72 15.89 -8.65 0.19
N SER A 73 16.83 -9.59 0.07
CA SER A 73 17.68 -9.73 -1.12
C SER A 73 16.94 -10.32 -2.31
N LYS A 74 16.12 -11.35 -2.10
CA LYS A 74 15.34 -12.02 -3.17
C LYS A 74 13.99 -11.38 -3.42
N GLN A 75 13.49 -10.58 -2.47
CA GLN A 75 12.17 -9.94 -2.49
C GLN A 75 11.02 -10.94 -2.73
N VAL A 76 11.04 -12.01 -1.95
CA VAL A 76 10.01 -13.05 -1.89
C VAL A 76 9.76 -13.47 -0.44
N LYS A 77 8.61 -14.09 -0.18
CA LYS A 77 8.31 -14.70 1.11
C LYS A 77 9.34 -15.76 1.45
N LEU A 78 9.81 -15.79 2.69
CA LEU A 78 10.67 -16.88 3.19
C LEU A 78 9.86 -18.15 3.39
N ASP A 79 10.44 -19.28 2.99
CA ASP A 79 9.87 -20.60 3.27
C ASP A 79 10.11 -21.01 4.73
N ASP A 80 11.30 -20.72 5.25
CA ASP A 80 11.60 -20.88 6.67
C ASP A 80 11.35 -19.57 7.44
N TRP A 81 10.26 -19.53 8.18
CA TRP A 81 9.90 -18.39 9.02
C TRP A 81 10.81 -18.20 10.24
N LYS A 82 11.63 -19.21 10.58
CA LYS A 82 12.61 -19.20 11.69
C LYS A 82 13.99 -18.72 11.25
N ASP A 83 14.15 -18.35 9.98
CA ASP A 83 15.42 -17.78 9.50
C ASP A 83 15.73 -16.50 10.29
N GLU A 84 16.82 -16.53 11.07
CA GLU A 84 17.32 -15.41 11.89
C GLU A 84 18.34 -14.55 11.15
N SER A 85 18.53 -14.77 9.85
CA SER A 85 19.46 -13.97 9.05
C SER A 85 19.01 -12.52 8.93
N GLU A 86 19.94 -11.60 8.68
CA GLU A 86 19.64 -10.19 8.39
C GLU A 86 18.84 -9.99 7.08
N ASP A 87 18.70 -11.03 6.28
CA ASP A 87 17.87 -11.02 5.07
C ASP A 87 16.38 -11.18 5.38
N ASN A 88 16.04 -11.74 6.55
CA ASN A 88 14.66 -11.86 7.01
C ASN A 88 14.15 -10.51 7.54
N VAL A 89 13.22 -9.91 6.81
CA VAL A 89 12.54 -8.67 7.20
C VAL A 89 11.04 -8.90 7.25
N SER A 90 10.41 -8.57 8.38
CA SER A 90 8.95 -8.61 8.47
C SER A 90 8.33 -7.52 7.60
N VAL A 91 7.43 -7.92 6.71
CA VAL A 91 6.66 -7.00 5.86
C VAL A 91 5.17 -7.05 6.19
N MET A 92 4.50 -5.91 6.09
CA MET A 92 3.06 -5.84 5.93
C MET A 92 2.75 -6.11 4.46
N LYS A 93 2.15 -7.25 4.17
CA LYS A 93 1.64 -7.56 2.83
C LYS A 93 0.18 -7.15 2.73
N LEU A 94 -0.15 -6.41 1.68
CA LEU A 94 -1.51 -6.23 1.21
C LEU A 94 -1.69 -7.03 -0.07
N ASN A 95 -2.75 -7.85 -0.15
CA ASN A 95 -3.31 -8.31 -1.40
C ASN A 95 -4.65 -7.63 -1.60
N MET A 96 -4.76 -6.76 -2.61
CA MET A 96 -6.00 -6.11 -3.02
C MET A 96 -6.51 -6.77 -4.30
N THR A 97 -7.77 -7.20 -4.31
CA THR A 97 -8.41 -7.73 -5.52
C THR A 97 -9.55 -6.83 -5.94
N LYS A 98 -9.78 -6.71 -7.26
CA LYS A 98 -10.97 -6.11 -7.85
C LYS A 98 -11.57 -7.11 -8.84
N LYS A 99 -12.86 -7.40 -8.71
CA LYS A 99 -13.62 -8.26 -9.64
C LYS A 99 -14.92 -7.58 -10.04
N PHE A 100 -15.12 -7.34 -11.32
CA PHE A 100 -16.31 -6.68 -11.85
C PHE A 100 -16.60 -7.14 -13.28
N LEU A 101 -17.82 -6.92 -13.75
CA LEU A 101 -18.27 -7.30 -15.10
C LEU A 101 -18.41 -6.04 -15.97
N THR A 102 -17.85 -6.08 -17.17
CA THR A 102 -18.06 -5.07 -18.20
C THR A 102 -18.88 -5.70 -19.33
N GLY A 103 -20.19 -5.45 -19.33
CA GLY A 103 -21.05 -6.15 -20.28
C GLY A 103 -21.02 -7.67 -20.05
N ILE A 104 -20.44 -8.42 -20.99
CA ILE A 104 -20.42 -9.90 -20.95
C ILE A 104 -19.13 -10.50 -20.37
N TYR A 105 -18.07 -9.73 -20.16
CA TYR A 105 -16.78 -10.29 -19.73
C TYR A 105 -16.30 -9.74 -18.38
N PRO A 106 -15.72 -10.64 -17.55
CA PRO A 106 -15.23 -10.25 -16.23
C PRO A 106 -13.83 -9.68 -16.27
N TYR A 107 -13.58 -8.69 -15.41
CA TYR A 107 -12.26 -8.33 -14.94
C TYR A 107 -11.91 -9.06 -13.66
N SER A 108 -10.68 -9.56 -13.57
CA SER A 108 -10.07 -10.07 -12.34
C SER A 108 -8.69 -9.44 -12.19
N MET A 109 -8.56 -8.57 -11.21
CA MET A 109 -7.33 -7.85 -10.96
C MET A 109 -6.82 -8.14 -9.55
N MET A 110 -5.50 -8.19 -9.39
CA MET A 110 -4.86 -8.34 -8.09
C MET A 110 -3.60 -7.49 -8.02
N MET A 111 -3.47 -6.75 -6.93
CA MET A 111 -2.25 -6.01 -6.56
C MET A 111 -1.74 -6.54 -5.23
N SER A 112 -0.40 -6.70 -5.11
CA SER A 112 0.27 -7.06 -3.86
C SER A 112 1.36 -6.06 -3.56
N THR A 113 1.35 -5.52 -2.34
CA THR A 113 2.35 -4.62 -1.81
C THR A 113 3.08 -5.27 -0.65
N PHE A 114 4.41 -5.14 -0.58
CA PHE A 114 5.27 -5.71 0.46
C PHE A 114 6.08 -4.59 1.11
N LYS A 115 5.50 -3.97 2.14
CA LYS A 115 6.13 -2.85 2.88
C LYS A 115 6.75 -3.34 4.17
N PRO A 116 8.05 -3.04 4.45
CA PRO A 116 8.65 -3.34 5.75
C PRO A 116 7.85 -2.76 6.90
N VAL A 117 7.62 -3.58 7.94
CA VAL A 117 6.97 -3.11 9.17
C VAL A 117 7.89 -2.17 9.94
N SER A 118 9.20 -2.41 9.91
CA SER A 118 10.23 -1.51 10.45
C SER A 118 10.62 -0.48 9.40
N TYR A 119 9.69 0.43 9.07
CA TYR A 119 9.85 1.42 8.00
C TYR A 119 10.88 2.52 8.35
N ASP A 120 11.24 2.71 9.60
CA ASP A 120 12.34 3.54 10.09
C ASP A 120 13.69 3.01 9.65
N ARG A 121 13.88 1.68 9.71
CA ARG A 121 15.08 1.00 9.22
C ARG A 121 15.05 0.75 7.71
N TYR A 122 13.87 0.45 7.16
CA TYR A 122 13.64 0.13 5.74
C TYR A 122 12.52 1.03 5.19
N PRO A 123 12.84 2.29 4.84
CA PRO A 123 11.81 3.28 4.51
C PRO A 123 11.09 3.03 3.18
N LYS A 124 11.59 2.10 2.36
CA LYS A 124 11.07 1.83 1.03
C LYS A 124 10.30 0.52 0.99
N THR A 125 9.22 0.53 0.25
CA THR A 125 8.49 -0.70 -0.10
C THR A 125 9.36 -1.59 -0.96
N PHE A 126 9.52 -2.85 -0.59
CA PHE A 126 10.42 -3.75 -1.32
C PHE A 126 9.88 -4.13 -2.67
N LYS A 127 8.58 -4.41 -2.75
CA LYS A 127 7.98 -4.95 -3.96
C LYS A 127 6.52 -4.56 -4.09
N VAL A 128 6.09 -4.30 -5.32
CA VAL A 128 4.69 -4.24 -5.73
C VAL A 128 4.51 -5.13 -6.94
N THR A 129 3.44 -5.92 -6.98
CA THR A 129 3.04 -6.69 -8.16
C THR A 129 1.60 -6.41 -8.51
N THR A 130 1.28 -6.37 -9.81
CA THR A 130 -0.10 -6.18 -10.27
C THR A 130 -0.36 -7.07 -11.47
N SER A 131 -1.49 -7.78 -11.43
CA SER A 131 -2.00 -8.54 -12.56
C SER A 131 -3.41 -8.07 -12.91
N SER A 132 -3.72 -8.12 -14.19
CA SER A 132 -5.07 -7.93 -14.71
C SER A 132 -5.36 -9.01 -15.72
N GLN A 133 -6.53 -9.63 -15.58
CA GLN A 133 -7.00 -10.69 -16.46
C GLN A 133 -8.43 -10.40 -16.88
N GLU A 134 -8.67 -10.42 -18.17
CA GLU A 134 -9.98 -10.31 -18.80
C GLU A 134 -9.93 -11.01 -20.17
N TRP A 135 -11.03 -11.06 -20.93
CA TRP A 135 -11.08 -11.91 -22.13
C TRP A 135 -10.19 -11.48 -23.31
N CYS A 136 -9.74 -10.23 -23.34
CA CYS A 136 -8.73 -9.80 -24.35
C CYS A 136 -7.34 -10.36 -24.06
N GLY A 137 -7.01 -10.60 -22.77
CA GLY A 137 -5.71 -11.10 -22.37
C GLY A 137 -5.41 -10.85 -20.91
N HIS A 138 -4.17 -11.01 -20.53
CA HIS A 138 -3.72 -10.63 -19.20
C HIS A 138 -2.43 -9.81 -19.26
N THR A 139 -2.20 -9.07 -18.19
CA THR A 139 -1.00 -8.28 -18.01
C THR A 139 -0.43 -8.53 -16.62
N PHE A 140 0.86 -8.41 -16.50
CA PHE A 140 1.58 -8.47 -15.23
C PHE A 140 2.59 -7.33 -15.15
N MET A 141 2.67 -6.70 -13.98
CA MET A 141 3.64 -5.64 -13.68
C MET A 141 4.27 -5.94 -12.32
N GLN A 142 5.57 -5.74 -12.21
CA GLN A 142 6.31 -5.89 -10.96
C GLN A 142 7.30 -4.75 -10.79
N LEU A 143 7.26 -4.12 -9.64
CA LEU A 143 8.23 -3.15 -9.14
C LEU A 143 9.04 -3.82 -8.03
N ASN A 144 10.36 -3.79 -8.15
CA ASN A 144 11.30 -4.22 -7.12
C ASN A 144 12.19 -3.05 -6.73
N HIS A 145 12.34 -2.78 -5.43
CA HIS A 145 13.31 -1.80 -4.95
C HIS A 145 14.72 -2.40 -5.05
N VAL A 146 15.54 -1.85 -5.94
CA VAL A 146 16.90 -2.33 -6.21
C VAL A 146 17.85 -1.14 -6.09
N ASP A 147 18.86 -1.26 -5.25
CA ASP A 147 19.82 -0.20 -4.95
C ASP A 147 19.10 1.10 -4.50
N SER A 148 19.09 2.11 -5.35
CA SER A 148 18.49 3.42 -5.08
C SER A 148 17.17 3.67 -5.82
N ASP A 149 16.71 2.76 -6.69
CA ASP A 149 15.57 2.96 -7.59
C ASP A 149 14.61 1.76 -7.56
N TYR A 150 13.52 1.86 -8.31
CA TYR A 150 12.67 0.71 -8.59
C TYR A 150 12.98 0.14 -9.97
N GLN A 151 13.20 -1.17 -10.05
CA GLN A 151 13.19 -1.91 -11.30
C GLN A 151 11.74 -2.30 -11.63
N LEU A 152 11.22 -1.77 -12.73
CA LEU A 152 9.93 -2.12 -13.27
C LEU A 152 10.08 -3.18 -14.35
N LYS A 153 9.40 -4.31 -14.19
CA LYS A 153 9.17 -5.30 -15.24
C LYS A 153 7.69 -5.41 -15.53
N GLY A 154 7.32 -5.37 -16.79
CA GLY A 154 5.93 -5.45 -17.24
C GLY A 154 5.81 -6.38 -18.43
N TYR A 155 4.70 -7.10 -18.49
CA TYR A 155 4.34 -7.98 -19.59
C TYR A 155 2.90 -7.68 -19.97
N SER A 156 2.68 -7.32 -21.23
CA SER A 156 1.36 -6.90 -21.69
C SER A 156 0.97 -7.61 -22.98
N TYR A 157 -0.29 -7.98 -23.08
CA TYR A 157 -0.89 -8.43 -24.33
C TYR A 157 -1.03 -7.30 -25.37
N PHE A 158 -1.03 -6.03 -24.91
CA PHE A 158 -1.30 -4.88 -25.76
C PHE A 158 -0.04 -4.35 -26.43
N GLU A 159 -0.06 -4.18 -27.76
CA GLU A 159 1.07 -3.70 -28.56
C GLU A 159 1.63 -2.36 -28.06
N SER A 160 0.74 -1.41 -27.71
CA SER A 160 1.14 -0.08 -27.22
C SER A 160 1.86 -0.07 -25.88
N GLU A 161 1.74 -1.14 -25.08
CA GLU A 161 2.41 -1.29 -23.80
C GLU A 161 3.67 -2.16 -23.94
N GLY A 162 3.56 -3.28 -24.69
CA GLY A 162 4.64 -4.26 -24.92
C GLY A 162 5.21 -4.86 -23.63
N ASP A 163 6.38 -5.46 -23.75
CA ASP A 163 7.17 -5.90 -22.61
C ASP A 163 8.10 -4.77 -22.17
N VAL A 164 8.13 -4.48 -20.87
CA VAL A 164 8.87 -3.36 -20.28
C VAL A 164 9.89 -3.89 -19.27
N ASP A 165 11.12 -3.41 -19.38
CA ASP A 165 12.17 -3.59 -18.36
C ASP A 165 12.91 -2.24 -18.22
N LYS A 166 12.50 -1.42 -17.23
CA LYS A 166 13.06 -0.08 -17.03
C LYS A 166 13.24 0.27 -15.58
N LYS A 167 14.15 1.20 -15.30
CA LYS A 167 14.26 1.84 -13.99
C LYS A 167 13.21 2.94 -13.85
N VAL A 168 12.60 2.99 -12.67
CA VAL A 168 11.68 4.05 -12.26
C VAL A 168 12.30 4.75 -11.06
N LYS A 169 12.30 6.08 -11.09
CA LYS A 169 12.86 6.90 -10.02
C LYS A 169 12.26 6.49 -8.66
N ASN A 170 13.11 6.43 -7.66
CA ASN A 170 12.73 6.15 -6.29
C ASN A 170 11.90 7.29 -5.70
N VAL A 171 10.60 7.15 -5.82
CA VAL A 171 9.57 8.03 -5.24
C VAL A 171 8.66 7.20 -4.34
N ILE A 172 7.71 7.83 -3.66
CA ILE A 172 6.66 7.13 -2.94
C ILE A 172 5.79 6.37 -3.94
N LEU A 173 5.48 5.12 -3.65
CA LEU A 173 4.51 4.35 -4.43
C LEU A 173 3.11 4.59 -3.87
N GLU A 174 2.14 4.99 -4.70
CA GLU A 174 0.76 5.15 -4.22
C GLU A 174 0.23 3.85 -3.61
N ASP A 175 0.60 2.70 -4.17
CA ASP A 175 0.22 1.38 -3.68
C ASP A 175 0.69 1.09 -2.24
N GLU A 176 1.77 1.74 -1.75
CA GLU A 176 2.26 1.53 -0.38
C GLU A 176 1.47 2.31 0.67
N LEU A 177 0.72 3.33 0.27
CA LEU A 177 -0.02 4.18 1.21
C LEU A 177 -1.10 3.41 1.97
N TRP A 178 -1.68 2.39 1.35
CA TRP A 178 -2.63 1.48 2.00
C TRP A 178 -2.01 0.71 3.17
N THR A 179 -0.80 0.21 2.99
CA THR A 179 -0.05 -0.48 4.07
C THR A 179 0.47 0.51 5.10
N THR A 180 0.84 1.72 4.68
CA THR A 180 1.25 2.79 5.60
C THR A 180 0.13 3.17 6.56
N ILE A 181 -1.12 3.31 6.09
CA ILE A 181 -2.30 3.51 6.94
C ILE A 181 -2.39 2.44 8.02
N ARG A 182 -2.15 1.18 7.69
CA ARG A 182 -2.31 0.06 8.62
C ARG A 182 -1.14 -0.10 9.60
N ILE A 183 0.04 0.38 9.25
CA ILE A 183 1.23 0.33 10.12
C ILE A 183 1.25 1.54 11.05
N ASP A 184 1.18 2.74 10.49
CA ASP A 184 1.25 4.01 11.21
C ASP A 184 0.69 5.15 10.35
N PRO A 185 -0.58 5.54 10.51
CA PRO A 185 -1.16 6.64 9.75
C PRO A 185 -0.47 8.00 9.99
N ALA A 186 0.20 8.17 11.14
CA ALA A 186 0.93 9.42 11.43
C ALA A 186 2.19 9.58 10.56
N SER A 187 2.65 8.50 9.91
CA SER A 187 3.77 8.54 8.97
C SER A 187 3.33 8.81 7.52
N LEU A 188 2.04 8.99 7.26
CA LEU A 188 1.55 9.34 5.93
C LEU A 188 2.13 10.69 5.47
N PRO A 189 2.65 10.76 4.24
CA PRO A 189 3.18 12.01 3.71
C PRO A 189 2.05 13.01 3.41
N GLU A 190 2.32 14.31 3.62
CA GLU A 190 1.39 15.39 3.34
C GLU A 190 2.04 16.49 2.49
N GLY A 191 1.21 17.28 1.80
CA GLY A 191 1.65 18.38 0.94
C GLY A 191 1.90 17.96 -0.51
N ARG A 192 2.79 18.67 -1.20
CA ARG A 192 3.16 18.38 -2.59
C ARG A 192 4.33 17.42 -2.63
N ILE A 193 4.11 16.26 -3.21
CA ILE A 193 5.08 15.14 -3.19
C ILE A 193 5.05 14.42 -4.53
N ALA A 194 6.23 14.07 -5.03
CA ALA A 194 6.35 13.17 -6.18
C ALA A 194 6.02 11.74 -5.77
N LEU A 195 5.08 11.10 -6.47
CA LEU A 195 4.72 9.71 -6.29
C LEU A 195 4.59 8.97 -7.63
N LEU A 196 4.71 7.64 -7.58
CA LEU A 196 4.31 6.78 -8.69
C LEU A 196 2.84 6.43 -8.52
N PRO A 197 1.97 6.71 -9.52
CA PRO A 197 0.56 6.36 -9.49
C PRO A 197 0.32 4.87 -9.24
N ALA A 198 -0.83 4.55 -8.62
CA ALA A 198 -1.23 3.18 -8.34
C ALA A 198 -1.20 2.31 -9.60
N THR A 199 -0.62 1.12 -9.45
CA THR A 199 -0.46 0.18 -10.57
C THR A 199 -1.79 -0.28 -11.16
N PHE A 200 -2.87 -0.36 -10.38
CA PHE A 200 -4.23 -0.56 -10.91
C PHE A 200 -4.70 0.60 -11.80
N TYR A 201 -4.43 1.83 -11.39
CA TYR A 201 -4.80 3.00 -12.18
C TYR A 201 -4.03 3.06 -13.49
N LEU A 202 -2.69 2.88 -13.43
CA LEU A 202 -1.84 2.81 -14.62
C LEU A 202 -2.37 1.77 -15.61
N ARG A 203 -2.69 0.55 -15.10
CA ARG A 203 -3.21 -0.53 -15.93
C ARG A 203 -4.58 -0.21 -16.55
N LEU A 204 -5.54 0.26 -15.75
CA LEU A 204 -6.89 0.57 -16.24
C LEU A 204 -6.92 1.78 -17.20
N ARG A 205 -5.92 2.66 -17.11
CA ARG A 205 -5.80 3.86 -17.96
C ARG A 205 -4.80 3.71 -19.10
N HIS A 206 -4.14 2.56 -19.23
CA HIS A 206 -3.08 2.32 -20.22
C HIS A 206 -2.01 3.43 -20.19
N GLN A 207 -1.57 3.79 -18.97
CA GLN A 207 -0.59 4.83 -18.76
C GLN A 207 0.77 4.26 -18.42
N GLU A 208 1.81 4.96 -18.83
CA GLU A 208 3.18 4.65 -18.44
C GLU A 208 3.41 4.87 -16.95
N ALA A 209 4.29 4.03 -16.37
CA ALA A 209 4.71 4.17 -14.99
C ALA A 209 5.76 5.29 -14.88
N GLU A 210 5.28 6.49 -14.61
CA GLU A 210 6.06 7.70 -14.41
C GLU A 210 5.62 8.43 -13.13
N ALA A 211 6.59 9.05 -12.45
CA ALA A 211 6.30 9.82 -11.25
C ALA A 211 5.47 11.07 -11.59
N LYS A 212 4.46 11.35 -10.77
CA LYS A 212 3.61 12.53 -10.84
C LYS A 212 3.79 13.38 -9.60
N GLU A 213 3.70 14.70 -9.73
CA GLU A 213 3.54 15.57 -8.57
C GLU A 213 2.09 15.49 -8.08
N ALA A 214 1.93 15.08 -6.82
CA ALA A 214 0.63 14.92 -6.20
C ALA A 214 0.49 15.80 -4.97
N HIS A 215 -0.73 16.18 -4.65
CA HIS A 215 -1.09 16.81 -3.38
C HIS A 215 -1.73 15.77 -2.46
N LEU A 216 -1.15 15.54 -1.29
CA LEU A 216 -1.57 14.56 -0.31
C LEU A 216 -2.02 15.27 0.96
N ALA A 217 -3.13 14.80 1.55
CA ALA A 217 -3.69 15.40 2.74
C ALA A 217 -4.39 14.35 3.63
N LEU A 218 -4.10 14.39 4.92
CA LEU A 218 -4.80 13.65 5.97
C LEU A 218 -5.79 14.58 6.69
N ALA A 219 -7.01 14.13 6.89
CA ALA A 219 -8.03 14.90 7.61
C ALA A 219 -8.95 14.00 8.43
N SER A 220 -9.34 14.49 9.60
CA SER A 220 -10.42 13.89 10.40
C SER A 220 -11.78 14.39 9.92
N ILE A 221 -12.77 13.49 9.87
CA ILE A 221 -14.15 13.80 9.53
C ILE A 221 -15.09 13.11 10.52
N ASN A 222 -16.21 13.76 10.83
CA ASN A 222 -17.13 13.27 11.86
C ASN A 222 -18.02 12.15 11.33
N GLN A 223 -18.54 12.31 10.10
CA GLN A 223 -19.47 11.35 9.48
C GLN A 223 -19.31 11.36 7.96
N SER A 224 -19.58 10.22 7.34
CA SER A 224 -19.66 10.06 5.88
C SER A 224 -20.53 8.85 5.55
N GLU A 225 -20.71 8.56 4.25
CA GLU A 225 -21.36 7.33 3.82
C GLU A 225 -20.59 6.05 4.24
N TYR A 226 -19.33 6.18 4.68
CA TYR A 226 -18.45 5.08 5.10
C TYR A 226 -18.52 4.79 6.59
N SER A 227 -18.86 5.77 7.42
CA SER A 227 -18.97 5.63 8.88
C SER A 227 -19.83 6.72 9.51
N GLU A 228 -20.62 6.34 10.52
CA GLU A 228 -21.43 7.25 11.32
C GLU A 228 -20.66 7.88 12.50
N VAL A 229 -19.43 7.37 12.77
CA VAL A 229 -18.55 7.88 13.83
C VAL A 229 -17.33 8.56 13.23
N ASP A 230 -16.60 9.28 14.08
CA ASP A 230 -15.36 9.96 13.72
C ASP A 230 -14.37 8.99 13.07
N HIS A 231 -13.86 9.38 11.92
CA HIS A 231 -12.89 8.60 11.17
C HIS A 231 -11.93 9.52 10.41
N GLN A 232 -11.01 8.94 9.67
CA GLN A 232 -10.01 9.65 8.89
C GLN A 232 -10.24 9.46 7.41
N LYS A 233 -9.85 10.47 6.63
CA LYS A 233 -9.71 10.36 5.18
C LYS A 233 -8.32 10.79 4.76
N TYR A 234 -7.73 10.04 3.83
CA TYR A 234 -6.49 10.40 3.18
C TYR A 234 -6.74 10.63 1.71
N THR A 235 -6.42 11.84 1.24
CA THR A 235 -6.68 12.30 -0.13
C THR A 235 -5.38 12.35 -0.89
N ILE A 236 -5.38 11.81 -2.11
CA ILE A 236 -4.28 11.83 -3.08
C ILE A 236 -4.82 12.42 -4.37
N LYS A 237 -4.25 13.56 -4.80
CA LYS A 237 -4.73 14.27 -5.98
C LYS A 237 -3.58 14.64 -6.91
N TYR A 238 -3.69 14.26 -8.16
CA TYR A 238 -2.78 14.65 -9.25
C TYR A 238 -3.50 14.60 -10.59
N ASP A 239 -3.11 15.46 -11.52
CA ASP A 239 -3.78 15.64 -12.79
C ASP A 239 -5.31 15.78 -12.59
N ASP A 240 -6.11 14.98 -13.30
CA ASP A 240 -7.57 14.94 -13.17
C ASP A 240 -8.06 13.83 -12.22
N ARG A 241 -7.15 13.15 -11.51
CA ARG A 241 -7.47 12.05 -10.60
C ARG A 241 -7.46 12.48 -9.14
N GLU A 242 -8.43 11.96 -8.41
CA GLU A 242 -8.49 12.05 -6.95
C GLU A 242 -8.82 10.68 -6.37
N LEU A 243 -7.98 10.20 -5.44
CA LEU A 243 -8.26 9.03 -4.61
C LEU A 243 -8.44 9.49 -3.17
N VAL A 244 -9.54 9.08 -2.53
CA VAL A 244 -9.81 9.30 -1.11
C VAL A 244 -9.97 7.95 -0.43
N ILE A 245 -9.14 7.67 0.56
CA ILE A 245 -9.19 6.44 1.38
C ILE A 245 -9.76 6.81 2.75
N TYR A 246 -10.86 6.15 3.15
CA TYR A 246 -11.52 6.32 4.44
C TYR A 246 -11.11 5.18 5.37
N PHE A 247 -10.71 5.49 6.61
CA PHE A 247 -10.24 4.50 7.56
C PHE A 247 -10.54 4.90 9.02
N GLU A 248 -10.62 3.91 9.90
CA GLU A 248 -10.87 4.12 11.32
C GLU A 248 -9.74 4.93 11.96
N LYS A 249 -10.09 5.85 12.86
CA LYS A 249 -9.14 6.71 13.58
C LYS A 249 -8.27 5.92 14.55
N ASP A 250 -8.89 4.91 15.17
CA ASP A 250 -8.24 4.07 16.17
C ASP A 250 -7.63 2.82 15.56
N PHE A 251 -6.61 2.29 16.22
CA PHE A 251 -6.00 1.02 15.84
C PHE A 251 -7.07 -0.10 15.81
N PRO A 252 -7.08 -0.96 14.82
CA PRO A 252 -6.07 -1.23 13.81
C PRO A 252 -6.15 -0.37 12.53
N PHE A 253 -6.80 0.79 12.53
CA PHE A 253 -6.93 1.71 11.40
C PHE A 253 -7.57 1.05 10.17
N SER A 254 -8.64 0.29 10.39
CA SER A 254 -9.29 -0.52 9.34
C SER A 254 -9.81 0.35 8.22
N ILE A 255 -9.60 -0.07 6.98
CA ILE A 255 -10.11 0.63 5.80
C ILE A 255 -11.64 0.48 5.75
N LEU A 256 -12.35 1.60 5.74
CA LEU A 256 -13.81 1.67 5.67
C LEU A 256 -14.30 1.62 4.23
N GLY A 257 -13.51 2.20 3.32
CA GLY A 257 -13.81 2.28 1.90
C GLY A 257 -12.94 3.29 1.19
N TRP A 258 -13.21 3.52 -0.08
CA TRP A 258 -12.52 4.53 -0.87
C TRP A 258 -13.34 5.04 -2.03
N GLU A 259 -12.97 6.21 -2.52
CA GLU A 259 -13.45 6.81 -3.75
C GLU A 259 -12.28 7.11 -4.66
N GLU A 260 -12.40 6.79 -5.94
CA GLU A 260 -11.40 7.10 -6.94
C GLU A 260 -12.08 7.75 -8.15
N THR A 261 -11.84 9.04 -8.36
CA THR A 261 -12.46 9.85 -9.40
C THR A 261 -11.47 10.14 -10.50
N TYR A 262 -11.84 9.87 -11.75
CA TYR A 262 -11.03 10.16 -12.94
C TYR A 262 -11.88 10.22 -14.20
N LEU A 263 -11.32 10.72 -15.31
CA LEU A 263 -11.96 10.70 -16.61
C LEU A 263 -12.04 9.27 -17.15
N SER A 264 -13.24 8.76 -17.42
CA SER A 264 -13.52 7.41 -17.90
C SER A 264 -14.29 7.44 -19.22
N GLY A 265 -14.00 6.49 -20.12
CA GLY A 265 -14.63 6.37 -21.42
C GLY A 265 -13.68 6.69 -22.58
N PHE A 266 -14.12 6.32 -23.80
CA PHE A 266 -13.44 6.62 -25.06
C PHE A 266 -14.19 7.74 -25.78
N GLY A 267 -13.46 8.54 -26.57
CA GLY A 267 -14.03 9.64 -27.36
C GLY A 267 -14.39 10.85 -26.53
N SER A 268 -15.47 10.80 -25.78
CA SER A 268 -15.92 11.87 -24.88
C SER A 268 -15.90 11.36 -23.43
N PRO A 269 -14.73 11.34 -22.77
CA PRO A 269 -14.63 10.79 -21.42
C PRO A 269 -15.38 11.66 -20.41
N GLU A 270 -16.08 11.01 -19.49
CA GLU A 270 -16.77 11.64 -18.37
C GLU A 270 -16.05 11.40 -17.06
N LYS A 271 -16.16 12.35 -16.13
CA LYS A 271 -15.59 12.23 -14.80
C LYS A 271 -16.48 11.31 -13.95
N LEU A 272 -16.02 10.09 -13.70
CA LEU A 272 -16.72 9.08 -12.92
C LEU A 272 -15.95 8.72 -11.66
N THR A 273 -16.68 8.29 -10.63
CA THR A 273 -16.13 7.90 -9.35
C THR A 273 -16.34 6.40 -9.13
N THR A 274 -15.23 5.66 -9.03
CA THR A 274 -15.22 4.33 -8.44
C THR A 274 -15.44 4.44 -6.95
N LYS A 275 -16.37 3.65 -6.39
CA LYS A 275 -16.64 3.59 -4.95
C LYS A 275 -16.46 2.16 -4.45
N ALA A 276 -15.90 2.03 -3.26
CA ALA A 276 -15.88 0.76 -2.56
C ALA A 276 -16.25 0.95 -1.09
N LYS A 277 -17.24 0.22 -0.61
CA LYS A 277 -17.76 0.30 0.74
C LYS A 277 -17.63 -1.04 1.45
N ARG A 278 -17.08 -1.03 2.67
CA ARG A 278 -16.87 -2.23 3.49
C ARG A 278 -18.19 -2.98 3.70
N ILE A 279 -18.17 -4.30 3.42
CA ILE A 279 -19.26 -5.23 3.71
C ILE A 279 -18.99 -5.88 5.07
N ASN A 280 -17.84 -6.57 5.19
CA ASN A 280 -17.46 -7.28 6.41
C ASN A 280 -15.95 -7.44 6.50
N SER A 281 -15.46 -7.68 7.72
CA SER A 281 -14.05 -7.95 8.00
C SER A 281 -13.93 -9.13 8.97
N ILE A 282 -12.96 -10.01 8.73
CA ILE A 282 -12.63 -11.13 9.62
C ILE A 282 -11.12 -11.25 9.79
N LYS A 283 -10.71 -11.81 10.92
CA LYS A 283 -9.36 -12.36 11.13
C LYS A 283 -9.41 -13.87 10.89
N SER A 284 -8.47 -14.39 10.07
CA SER A 284 -8.44 -15.82 9.75
C SER A 284 -7.10 -16.25 9.18
N ALA A 285 -6.61 -17.43 9.59
CA ALA A 285 -5.59 -18.18 8.88
C ALA A 285 -6.18 -18.83 7.62
N TYR A 286 -6.55 -18.00 6.63
CA TYR A 286 -7.32 -18.43 5.45
C TYR A 286 -6.60 -19.50 4.60
N TRP A 287 -5.27 -19.59 4.68
CA TRP A 287 -4.48 -20.64 4.02
C TRP A 287 -4.78 -22.05 4.53
N GLU A 288 -5.41 -22.16 5.71
CA GLU A 288 -5.91 -23.40 6.29
C GLU A 288 -7.40 -23.65 5.97
N LYS A 289 -8.10 -22.66 5.37
CA LYS A 289 -9.52 -22.69 5.05
C LYS A 289 -9.75 -22.97 3.55
N ASN A 290 -9.29 -24.12 3.09
CA ASN A 290 -9.27 -24.49 1.66
C ASN A 290 -10.20 -25.65 1.30
N SER A 291 -11.03 -26.11 2.23
CA SER A 291 -12.03 -27.14 2.00
C SER A 291 -13.36 -26.57 1.47
N ASN A 292 -14.19 -27.42 0.84
CA ASN A 292 -15.54 -27.02 0.42
C ASN A 292 -16.42 -26.60 1.61
N ALA A 293 -16.18 -27.14 2.80
CA ALA A 293 -16.90 -26.77 4.02
C ALA A 293 -16.63 -25.31 4.45
N ASP A 294 -15.50 -24.74 4.06
CA ASP A 294 -15.10 -23.38 4.40
C ASP A 294 -15.79 -22.30 3.55
N ARG A 295 -16.52 -22.70 2.49
CA ARG A 295 -17.30 -21.76 1.64
C ARG A 295 -18.28 -20.89 2.43
N LYS A 296 -18.77 -21.36 3.58
CA LYS A 296 -19.62 -20.56 4.47
C LYS A 296 -18.94 -19.27 4.98
N ILE A 297 -17.63 -19.28 5.17
CA ILE A 297 -16.82 -18.09 5.56
C ILE A 297 -16.90 -17.05 4.45
N ARG A 298 -16.75 -17.49 3.20
CA ARG A 298 -16.83 -16.61 2.02
C ARG A 298 -18.21 -15.96 1.89
N LYS A 299 -19.30 -16.71 2.22
CA LYS A 299 -20.65 -16.16 2.24
C LYS A 299 -20.78 -15.06 3.31
N GLY A 300 -20.21 -15.25 4.49
CA GLY A 300 -20.16 -14.24 5.57
C GLY A 300 -19.46 -12.94 5.14
N LEU A 301 -18.48 -13.02 4.24
CA LEU A 301 -17.82 -11.86 3.64
C LEU A 301 -18.62 -11.22 2.48
N GLY A 302 -19.85 -11.63 2.20
CA GLY A 302 -20.60 -11.13 1.03
C GLY A 302 -20.01 -11.53 -0.33
N LEU A 303 -19.04 -12.44 -0.33
CA LEU A 303 -18.32 -12.91 -1.52
C LEU A 303 -18.93 -14.22 -2.05
N GLY A 304 -20.26 -14.32 -2.11
CA GLY A 304 -20.97 -15.50 -2.59
C GLY A 304 -20.50 -15.92 -4.00
N ILE A 305 -20.71 -17.18 -4.33
CA ILE A 305 -20.64 -17.67 -5.72
C ILE A 305 -21.89 -17.14 -6.40
N LYS A 306 -21.72 -16.20 -7.33
CA LYS A 306 -22.76 -15.83 -8.30
C LYS A 306 -22.68 -16.77 -9.48
#